data_a0f63b04170f1f6cbae540e28b2fdbd5
#
_entry.id   a0f63b04170f1f6cbae540e28b2fdbd5
#
_cell.length_a   1.000
_cell.length_b   1.000
_cell.length_c   1.000
_cell.angle_alpha   90.00
_cell.angle_beta   90.00
_cell.angle_gamma   90.00
#
_symmetry.space_group_name_H-M   'P 1'
#
loop_
_entity.id
_entity.type
_entity.pdbx_description
1 polymer ?
#
loop_
_entity_poly.entity_id
_entity_poly.type
_entity_poly.pdbx_seq_one_letter_code
_entity_poly.pdbx_strand_id
1 'polypeptide(L)'
;TPVEVYYSDMHSINTFVLNDLFRSTSSMLGISQAAIYSVQAIGRDMELPAKMQEQLSNDINAMFLSQVLNRASTFAVNEINAVRAVSTTTFYTCAAVVLMMMLSGSVFIPFIIDIPNSYKTRLRSYGIGAASRTFSSFLSVFTWEYLLYMTVYTALSAVSIFTDQLQIHMTATGSLFGLAVSALVTLLIIIACFVPAGTNGCVLFLTVTAMILAYLSGFFVPEAMLPNFAKEFCQLSPFNRLVHFMCQYFS
;
A
#
# COMPACT_ATOMS: atom_id res chain seq x y z
N THR A 1 -34.30 13.29 -19.81
CA THR A 1 -34.41 11.82 -19.80
C THR A 1 -33.42 11.29 -18.80
N PRO A 2 -33.81 10.41 -17.87
CA PRO A 2 -32.90 9.80 -16.93
C PRO A 2 -31.83 8.97 -17.68
N VAL A 3 -30.61 9.03 -17.23
CA VAL A 3 -29.54 8.20 -17.75
C VAL A 3 -29.60 6.85 -17.05
N GLU A 4 -29.90 5.80 -17.80
CA GLU A 4 -29.89 4.43 -17.29
C GLU A 4 -28.52 3.82 -17.48
N VAL A 5 -27.95 3.30 -16.42
CA VAL A 5 -26.63 2.66 -16.44
C VAL A 5 -26.79 1.18 -16.14
N TYR A 6 -26.36 0.33 -17.06
CA TYR A 6 -26.45 -1.12 -16.96
C TYR A 6 -25.12 -1.70 -16.49
N TYR A 7 -25.13 -2.54 -15.46
CA TYR A 7 -23.96 -3.22 -14.91
C TYR A 7 -24.08 -4.73 -15.10
N SER A 8 -23.01 -5.37 -15.45
CA SER A 8 -22.93 -6.85 -15.55
C SER A 8 -22.77 -7.52 -14.17
N ASP A 9 -22.22 -6.82 -13.18
CA ASP A 9 -22.01 -7.32 -11.84
C ASP A 9 -22.18 -6.20 -10.81
N MET A 10 -23.22 -6.28 -9.99
CA MET A 10 -23.56 -5.28 -8.96
C MET A 10 -22.66 -5.35 -7.71
N HIS A 11 -21.89 -6.40 -7.53
CA HIS A 11 -21.08 -6.62 -6.31
C HIS A 11 -19.60 -6.30 -6.49
N SER A 12 -19.20 -5.89 -7.66
CA SER A 12 -17.83 -5.47 -7.93
C SER A 12 -17.54 -4.07 -7.33
N ILE A 13 -16.41 -3.92 -6.68
CA ILE A 13 -15.90 -2.63 -6.16
C ILE A 13 -15.83 -1.59 -7.30
N ASN A 14 -15.42 -2.02 -8.49
CA ASN A 14 -15.36 -1.16 -9.68
C ASN A 14 -16.74 -0.61 -10.05
N THR A 15 -17.78 -1.43 -9.95
CA THR A 15 -19.17 -1.02 -10.22
C THR A 15 -19.64 0.01 -9.20
N PHE A 16 -19.29 -0.16 -7.93
CA PHE A 16 -19.63 0.79 -6.87
C PHE A 16 -18.97 2.16 -7.11
N VAL A 17 -17.66 2.17 -7.39
CA VAL A 17 -16.89 3.39 -7.67
C VAL A 17 -17.41 4.09 -8.93
N LEU A 18 -17.71 3.35 -9.99
CA LEU A 18 -18.29 3.88 -11.22
C LEU A 18 -19.67 4.49 -10.98
N ASN A 19 -20.54 3.81 -10.21
CA ASN A 19 -21.87 4.31 -9.88
C ASN A 19 -21.80 5.63 -9.09
N ASP A 20 -20.91 5.70 -8.13
CA ASP A 20 -20.72 6.90 -7.30
C ASP A 20 -20.16 8.08 -8.13
N LEU A 21 -19.23 7.78 -9.04
CA LEU A 21 -18.68 8.74 -9.99
C LEU A 21 -19.75 9.26 -10.96
N PHE A 22 -20.58 8.37 -11.53
CA PHE A 22 -21.69 8.76 -12.41
C PHE A 22 -22.75 9.56 -11.67
N ARG A 23 -23.11 9.16 -10.44
CA ARG A 23 -24.06 9.86 -9.60
C ARG A 23 -23.60 11.28 -9.26
N SER A 24 -22.33 11.40 -8.86
CA SER A 24 -21.70 12.69 -8.56
C SER A 24 -21.65 13.60 -9.78
N THR A 25 -21.23 13.07 -10.94
CA THR A 25 -21.14 13.84 -12.19
C THR A 25 -22.52 14.25 -12.70
N SER A 26 -23.50 13.36 -12.64
CA SER A 26 -24.88 13.66 -13.03
C SER A 26 -25.51 14.72 -12.11
N SER A 27 -25.28 14.63 -10.81
CA SER A 27 -25.75 15.63 -9.84
C SER A 27 -25.14 17.00 -10.12
N MET A 28 -23.84 17.08 -10.41
CA MET A 28 -23.16 18.32 -10.75
C MET A 28 -23.70 18.96 -12.03
N LEU A 29 -23.92 18.13 -13.07
CA LEU A 29 -24.51 18.61 -14.32
C LEU A 29 -25.94 19.14 -14.09
N GLY A 30 -26.75 18.42 -13.29
CA GLY A 30 -28.10 18.83 -12.93
C GLY A 30 -28.12 20.16 -12.18
N ILE A 31 -27.25 20.36 -11.20
CA ILE A 31 -27.12 21.61 -10.45
C ILE A 31 -26.69 22.76 -11.36
N SER A 32 -25.72 22.52 -12.24
CA SER A 32 -25.22 23.53 -13.19
C SER A 32 -26.32 23.95 -14.17
N GLN A 33 -27.06 23.00 -14.72
CA GLN A 33 -28.18 23.29 -15.61
C GLN A 33 -29.31 24.03 -14.88
N ALA A 34 -29.66 23.63 -13.66
CA ALA A 34 -30.67 24.31 -12.86
C ALA A 34 -30.29 25.77 -12.57
N ALA A 35 -28.99 26.04 -12.29
CA ALA A 35 -28.50 27.38 -12.09
C ALA A 35 -28.59 28.24 -13.37
N ILE A 36 -28.23 27.70 -14.53
CA ILE A 36 -28.32 28.39 -15.82
C ILE A 36 -29.79 28.72 -16.12
N TYR A 37 -30.72 27.75 -15.97
CA TYR A 37 -32.13 27.96 -16.24
C TYR A 37 -32.77 28.92 -15.25
N SER A 38 -32.37 28.95 -13.98
CA SER A 38 -32.91 29.91 -12.99
C SER A 38 -32.53 31.36 -13.34
N VAL A 39 -31.28 31.59 -13.78
CA VAL A 39 -30.85 32.93 -14.20
C VAL A 39 -31.54 33.36 -15.50
N GLN A 40 -31.72 32.45 -16.45
CA GLN A 40 -32.51 32.73 -17.67
C GLN A 40 -33.98 33.02 -17.37
N ALA A 41 -34.58 32.35 -16.38
CA ALA A 41 -35.93 32.62 -15.93
C ALA A 41 -36.02 34.04 -15.31
N ILE A 42 -35.12 34.40 -14.42
CA ILE A 42 -35.04 35.74 -13.82
C ILE A 42 -34.90 36.82 -14.93
N GLY A 43 -33.99 36.57 -15.90
CA GLY A 43 -33.82 37.51 -17.02
C GLY A 43 -35.10 37.70 -17.88
N ARG A 44 -35.93 36.68 -18.00
CA ARG A 44 -37.26 36.76 -18.66
C ARG A 44 -38.29 37.50 -17.81
N ASP A 45 -38.33 37.23 -16.52
CA ASP A 45 -39.28 37.85 -15.60
C ASP A 45 -38.98 39.38 -15.42
N MET A 46 -37.73 39.78 -15.62
CA MET A 46 -37.32 41.18 -15.61
C MET A 46 -37.60 41.94 -16.94
N GLU A 47 -38.24 41.27 -17.92
CA GLU A 47 -38.52 41.84 -19.26
C GLU A 47 -37.31 42.49 -19.96
N LEU A 48 -36.13 41.90 -19.78
CA LEU A 48 -34.90 42.44 -20.38
C LEU A 48 -34.95 42.40 -21.92
N PRO A 49 -34.38 43.41 -22.62
CA PRO A 49 -34.33 43.38 -24.09
C PRO A 49 -33.63 42.13 -24.60
N ALA A 50 -34.10 41.54 -25.71
CA ALA A 50 -33.63 40.27 -26.27
C ALA A 50 -32.07 40.23 -26.41
N LYS A 51 -31.45 41.30 -26.80
CA LYS A 51 -30.02 41.45 -26.93
C LYS A 51 -29.27 41.31 -25.60
N MET A 52 -29.87 41.78 -24.51
CA MET A 52 -29.33 41.73 -23.16
C MET A 52 -29.52 40.31 -22.54
N GLN A 53 -30.60 39.63 -22.89
CA GLN A 53 -30.82 38.22 -22.53
C GLN A 53 -29.79 37.30 -23.17
N GLU A 54 -29.46 37.56 -24.45
CA GLU A 54 -28.44 36.76 -25.17
C GLU A 54 -27.03 37.00 -24.58
N GLN A 55 -26.68 38.27 -24.26
CA GLN A 55 -25.40 38.57 -23.57
C GLN A 55 -25.34 37.89 -22.21
N LEU A 56 -26.40 37.99 -21.40
CA LEU A 56 -26.45 37.34 -20.08
C LEU A 56 -26.27 35.80 -20.17
N SER A 57 -26.91 35.19 -21.17
CA SER A 57 -26.76 33.75 -21.41
C SER A 57 -25.34 33.36 -21.80
N ASN A 58 -24.69 34.14 -22.65
CA ASN A 58 -23.30 33.89 -23.07
C ASN A 58 -22.31 34.10 -21.92
N ASP A 59 -22.50 35.14 -21.11
CA ASP A 59 -21.64 35.44 -19.96
C ASP A 59 -21.74 34.35 -18.90
N ILE A 60 -22.96 33.86 -18.62
CA ILE A 60 -23.18 32.76 -17.68
C ILE A 60 -22.53 31.47 -18.17
N ASN A 61 -22.72 31.13 -19.44
CA ASN A 61 -22.11 29.95 -20.04
C ASN A 61 -20.59 30.03 -19.99
N ALA A 62 -19.99 31.20 -20.29
CA ALA A 62 -18.56 31.42 -20.19
C ALA A 62 -18.05 31.30 -18.74
N MET A 63 -18.79 31.85 -17.77
CA MET A 63 -18.47 31.74 -16.35
C MET A 63 -18.52 30.29 -15.85
N PHE A 64 -19.56 29.55 -16.19
CA PHE A 64 -19.65 28.13 -15.84
C PHE A 64 -18.53 27.30 -16.51
N LEU A 65 -18.25 27.55 -17.78
CA LEU A 65 -17.16 26.87 -18.48
C LEU A 65 -15.81 27.16 -17.81
N SER A 66 -15.54 28.42 -17.44
CA SER A 66 -14.31 28.80 -16.74
C SER A 66 -14.20 28.11 -15.37
N GLN A 67 -15.29 28.00 -14.60
CA GLN A 67 -15.31 27.29 -13.34
C GLN A 67 -15.09 25.79 -13.49
N VAL A 68 -15.67 25.17 -14.54
CA VAL A 68 -15.45 23.74 -14.85
C VAL A 68 -14.00 23.47 -15.24
N LEU A 69 -13.41 24.36 -16.06
CA LEU A 69 -12.01 24.23 -16.49
C LEU A 69 -11.01 24.51 -15.35
N ASN A 70 -11.34 25.45 -14.46
CA ASN A 70 -10.52 25.78 -13.29
C ASN A 70 -10.88 24.97 -12.04
N ARG A 71 -11.53 23.84 -12.20
CA ARG A 71 -12.00 22.99 -11.09
C ARG A 71 -10.87 22.60 -10.13
N ALA A 72 -9.67 22.34 -10.64
CA ALA A 72 -8.50 22.01 -9.85
C ALA A 72 -8.08 23.14 -8.87
N SER A 73 -8.39 24.41 -9.18
CA SER A 73 -8.11 25.54 -8.29
C SER A 73 -9.26 25.85 -7.31
N THR A 74 -10.49 25.36 -7.62
CA THR A 74 -11.70 25.64 -6.82
C THR A 74 -11.91 24.59 -5.72
N PHE A 75 -11.44 23.37 -5.93
CA PHE A 75 -11.51 22.31 -4.94
C PHE A 75 -10.13 22.09 -4.32
N ALA A 76 -10.02 22.33 -3.03
CA ALA A 76 -8.89 21.79 -2.27
C ALA A 76 -9.01 20.26 -2.29
N VAL A 77 -8.14 19.59 -3.03
CA VAL A 77 -8.03 18.14 -3.00
C VAL A 77 -7.38 17.81 -1.66
N ASN A 78 -8.18 17.52 -0.65
CA ASN A 78 -7.69 16.86 0.54
C ASN A 78 -7.46 15.40 0.17
N GLU A 79 -6.23 15.04 -0.09
CA GLU A 79 -5.85 13.63 -0.20
C GLU A 79 -6.11 12.97 1.16
N ILE A 80 -7.17 12.16 1.22
CA ILE A 80 -7.36 11.25 2.34
C ILE A 80 -6.38 10.11 2.11
N ASN A 81 -5.16 10.28 2.62
CA ASN A 81 -4.16 9.23 2.58
C ASN A 81 -4.74 7.98 3.27
N ALA A 82 -4.66 6.83 2.62
CA ALA A 82 -5.13 5.55 3.14
C ALA A 82 -4.47 5.19 4.50
N VAL A 83 -3.35 5.83 4.79
CA VAL A 83 -2.61 5.76 6.05
C VAL A 83 -2.46 7.20 6.57
N ARG A 84 -2.88 7.46 7.81
CA ARG A 84 -2.77 8.78 8.45
C ARG A 84 -1.33 9.29 8.38
N ALA A 85 -1.14 10.48 7.82
CA ALA A 85 0.11 11.25 7.77
C ALA A 85 1.24 10.72 6.86
N VAL A 86 1.02 9.70 6.02
CA VAL A 86 2.06 9.16 5.13
C VAL A 86 1.55 9.05 3.70
N SER A 87 2.40 9.35 2.72
CA SER A 87 2.02 9.17 1.31
C SER A 87 1.76 7.68 1.02
N THR A 88 0.71 7.41 0.25
CA THR A 88 0.33 6.06 -0.15
C THR A 88 1.48 5.33 -0.85
N THR A 89 2.25 6.05 -1.66
CA THR A 89 3.43 5.53 -2.36
C THR A 89 4.51 5.08 -1.39
N THR A 90 4.83 5.88 -0.37
CA THR A 90 5.83 5.52 0.66
C THR A 90 5.40 4.28 1.44
N PHE A 91 4.11 4.20 1.82
CA PHE A 91 3.59 3.03 2.53
C PHE A 91 3.75 1.74 1.72
N TYR A 92 3.29 1.72 0.46
CA TYR A 92 3.39 0.53 -0.38
C TYR A 92 4.84 0.18 -0.74
N THR A 93 5.72 1.17 -0.84
CA THR A 93 7.16 0.91 -1.03
C THR A 93 7.76 0.21 0.19
N CYS A 94 7.47 0.69 1.40
CA CYS A 94 7.92 0.04 2.64
C CYS A 94 7.33 -1.38 2.78
N ALA A 95 6.04 -1.55 2.49
CA ALA A 95 5.39 -2.87 2.50
C ALA A 95 6.01 -3.84 1.49
N ALA A 96 6.33 -3.37 0.28
CA ALA A 96 7.00 -4.16 -0.75
C ALA A 96 8.41 -4.60 -0.31
N VAL A 97 9.18 -3.73 0.36
CA VAL A 97 10.50 -4.08 0.91
C VAL A 97 10.37 -5.20 1.94
N VAL A 98 9.44 -5.09 2.88
CA VAL A 98 9.22 -6.14 3.90
C VAL A 98 8.79 -7.45 3.26
N LEU A 99 7.88 -7.40 2.27
CA LEU A 99 7.46 -8.59 1.53
C LEU A 99 8.61 -9.23 0.75
N MET A 100 9.45 -8.42 0.10
CA MET A 100 10.64 -8.89 -0.61
C MET A 100 11.60 -9.62 0.35
N MET A 101 11.82 -9.08 1.55
CA MET A 101 12.63 -9.73 2.58
C MET A 101 12.01 -11.06 3.02
N MET A 102 10.69 -11.12 3.24
CA MET A 102 10.01 -12.38 3.59
C MET A 102 10.19 -13.45 2.52
N LEU A 103 10.15 -13.08 1.25
CA LEU A 103 10.31 -14.01 0.12
C LEU A 103 11.77 -14.38 -0.14
N SER A 104 12.73 -13.49 0.14
CA SER A 104 14.17 -13.77 0.02
C SER A 104 14.60 -14.93 0.90
N GLY A 105 13.90 -15.13 2.03
CA GLY A 105 14.10 -16.26 2.93
C GLY A 105 14.05 -17.63 2.26
N SER A 106 13.32 -17.77 1.16
CA SER A 106 13.23 -19.01 0.39
C SER A 106 14.59 -19.49 -0.12
N VAL A 107 15.52 -18.56 -0.38
CA VAL A 107 16.90 -18.86 -0.84
C VAL A 107 17.73 -19.50 0.28
N PHE A 108 17.45 -19.19 1.55
CA PHE A 108 18.25 -19.71 2.67
C PHE A 108 17.79 -21.07 3.18
N ILE A 109 16.54 -21.48 2.91
CA ILE A 109 15.98 -22.74 3.36
C ILE A 109 16.84 -23.96 2.95
N PRO A 110 17.28 -24.11 1.68
CA PRO A 110 18.14 -25.24 1.30
C PRO A 110 19.44 -25.30 2.11
N PHE A 111 20.06 -24.17 2.38
CA PHE A 111 21.32 -24.11 3.14
C PHE A 111 21.17 -24.49 4.60
N ILE A 112 19.95 -24.39 5.17
CA ILE A 112 19.65 -24.75 6.55
C ILE A 112 19.26 -26.23 6.65
N ILE A 113 18.46 -26.71 5.70
CA ILE A 113 17.84 -28.04 5.77
C ILE A 113 18.75 -29.13 5.16
N ASP A 114 19.33 -28.86 3.97
CA ASP A 114 20.06 -29.86 3.18
C ASP A 114 21.50 -30.07 3.64
N ILE A 115 21.78 -29.85 4.93
CA ILE A 115 23.09 -30.11 5.51
C ILE A 115 23.30 -31.65 5.58
N PRO A 116 24.40 -32.18 4.97
CA PRO A 116 24.70 -33.60 4.98
C PRO A 116 24.78 -34.20 6.40
N ASN A 117 24.26 -35.41 6.59
CA ASN A 117 24.28 -36.06 7.89
C ASN A 117 25.72 -36.28 8.41
N SER A 118 26.67 -36.52 7.52
CA SER A 118 28.12 -36.64 7.87
C SER A 118 28.64 -35.36 8.53
N TYR A 119 28.22 -34.20 8.04
CA TYR A 119 28.61 -32.93 8.62
C TYR A 119 27.93 -32.71 10.00
N LYS A 120 26.62 -33.06 10.12
CA LYS A 120 25.88 -33.01 11.39
C LYS A 120 26.55 -33.89 12.47
N THR A 121 27.03 -35.07 12.10
CA THR A 121 27.75 -35.99 13.02
C THR A 121 29.07 -35.42 13.45
N ARG A 122 29.84 -34.87 12.53
CA ARG A 122 31.15 -34.22 12.87
C ARG A 122 30.95 -33.04 13.83
N LEU A 123 29.96 -32.19 13.60
CA LEU A 123 29.68 -31.08 14.52
C LEU A 123 29.31 -31.56 15.92
N ARG A 124 28.55 -32.66 16.02
CA ARG A 124 28.21 -33.29 17.30
C ARG A 124 29.45 -33.80 18.03
N SER A 125 30.42 -34.38 17.32
CA SER A 125 31.67 -34.86 17.94
C SER A 125 32.53 -33.72 18.51
N TYR A 126 32.36 -32.49 17.98
CA TYR A 126 32.95 -31.26 18.53
C TYR A 126 32.13 -30.61 19.64
N GLY A 127 31.06 -31.26 20.11
CA GLY A 127 30.21 -30.72 21.18
C GLY A 127 29.17 -29.68 20.70
N ILE A 128 29.05 -29.44 19.38
CA ILE A 128 28.12 -28.47 18.80
C ILE A 128 26.74 -29.13 18.68
N GLY A 129 25.84 -28.78 19.60
CA GLY A 129 24.46 -29.27 19.66
C GLY A 129 23.55 -28.68 18.57
N ALA A 130 22.31 -29.19 18.53
CA ALA A 130 21.29 -28.68 17.59
C ALA A 130 20.95 -27.20 17.86
N ALA A 131 20.81 -26.81 19.12
CA ALA A 131 20.49 -25.43 19.50
C ALA A 131 21.57 -24.43 19.01
N SER A 132 22.86 -24.76 19.19
CA SER A 132 23.96 -23.91 18.73
C SER A 132 23.95 -23.74 17.21
N ARG A 133 23.60 -24.81 16.46
CA ARG A 133 23.49 -24.74 15.00
C ARG A 133 22.30 -23.86 14.57
N THR A 134 21.16 -24.04 15.20
CA THR A 134 19.99 -23.21 14.91
C THR A 134 20.28 -21.74 15.20
N PHE A 135 20.95 -21.45 16.30
CA PHE A 135 21.36 -20.08 16.64
C PHE A 135 22.37 -19.50 15.62
N SER A 136 23.35 -20.29 15.19
CA SER A 136 24.30 -19.89 14.14
C SER A 136 23.58 -19.63 12.81
N SER A 137 22.62 -20.48 12.42
CA SER A 137 21.82 -20.28 11.21
C SER A 137 20.95 -19.01 11.34
N PHE A 138 20.35 -18.78 12.51
CA PHE A 138 19.62 -17.56 12.79
C PHE A 138 20.50 -16.32 12.60
N LEU A 139 21.67 -16.30 13.20
CA LEU A 139 22.59 -15.15 13.11
C LEU A 139 23.06 -14.92 11.68
N SER A 140 23.35 -15.98 10.93
CA SER A 140 23.77 -15.89 9.53
C SER A 140 22.67 -15.32 8.65
N VAL A 141 21.43 -15.84 8.73
CA VAL A 141 20.29 -15.36 7.96
C VAL A 141 19.93 -13.92 8.37
N PHE A 142 19.93 -13.63 9.67
CA PHE A 142 19.69 -12.28 10.19
C PHE A 142 20.66 -11.25 9.61
N THR A 143 21.95 -11.60 9.56
CA THR A 143 22.97 -10.70 9.00
C THR A 143 22.72 -10.43 7.52
N TRP A 144 22.37 -11.47 6.75
CA TRP A 144 22.03 -11.32 5.34
C TRP A 144 20.77 -10.50 5.11
N GLU A 145 19.71 -10.77 5.85
CA GLU A 145 18.46 -10.00 5.77
C GLU A 145 18.69 -8.53 6.12
N TYR A 146 19.50 -8.27 7.14
CA TYR A 146 19.86 -6.89 7.49
C TYR A 146 20.68 -6.19 6.42
N LEU A 147 21.66 -6.88 5.81
CA LEU A 147 22.42 -6.34 4.69
C LEU A 147 21.53 -6.08 3.48
N LEU A 148 20.61 -6.98 3.16
CA LEU A 148 19.64 -6.80 2.10
C LEU A 148 18.77 -5.56 2.38
N TYR A 149 18.23 -5.45 3.59
CA TYR A 149 17.47 -4.28 4.02
C TYR A 149 18.26 -2.98 3.82
N MET A 150 19.49 -2.93 4.34
CA MET A 150 20.33 -1.73 4.24
C MET A 150 20.64 -1.36 2.79
N THR A 151 20.89 -2.35 1.92
CA THR A 151 21.13 -2.13 0.49
C THR A 151 19.91 -1.53 -0.19
N VAL A 152 18.72 -2.07 0.07
CA VAL A 152 17.46 -1.56 -0.50
C VAL A 152 17.12 -0.18 0.09
N TYR A 153 17.31 0.00 1.38
CA TYR A 153 17.04 1.27 2.06
C TYR A 153 17.94 2.40 1.51
N THR A 154 19.24 2.14 1.33
CA THR A 154 20.16 3.11 0.73
C THR A 154 19.81 3.40 -0.74
N ALA A 155 19.43 2.39 -1.51
CA ALA A 155 18.98 2.58 -2.88
C ALA A 155 17.70 3.43 -2.96
N LEU A 156 16.71 3.16 -2.11
CA LEU A 156 15.47 3.94 -2.06
C LEU A 156 15.71 5.38 -1.60
N SER A 157 16.58 5.60 -0.61
CA SER A 157 16.94 6.94 -0.18
C SER A 157 17.68 7.72 -1.28
N ALA A 158 18.49 7.07 -2.10
CA ALA A 158 19.13 7.68 -3.26
C ALA A 158 18.10 8.05 -4.34
N VAL A 159 17.11 7.18 -4.60
CA VAL A 159 16.01 7.46 -5.55
C VAL A 159 15.13 8.60 -5.07
N SER A 160 14.90 8.72 -3.76
CA SER A 160 14.08 9.79 -3.19
C SER A 160 14.66 11.20 -3.42
N ILE A 161 15.96 11.31 -3.62
CA ILE A 161 16.62 12.59 -3.97
C ILE A 161 16.18 13.07 -5.37
N PHE A 162 15.85 12.15 -6.26
CA PHE A 162 15.47 12.45 -7.65
C PHE A 162 13.94 12.47 -7.86
N THR A 163 13.16 12.06 -6.87
CA THR A 163 11.71 11.86 -7.03
C THR A 163 10.97 12.45 -5.84
N ASP A 164 10.26 13.57 -6.03
CA ASP A 164 9.47 14.24 -4.96
C ASP A 164 8.33 13.36 -4.40
N GLN A 165 8.00 12.26 -5.08
CA GLN A 165 6.92 11.35 -4.67
C GLN A 165 7.33 10.37 -3.56
N LEU A 166 8.62 10.11 -3.40
CA LEU A 166 9.17 9.22 -2.38
C LEU A 166 9.85 10.07 -1.30
N GLN A 167 9.25 10.12 -0.13
CA GLN A 167 9.83 10.80 1.03
C GLN A 167 10.54 9.77 1.91
N ILE A 168 11.70 9.26 1.48
CA ILE A 168 12.49 8.30 2.24
C ILE A 168 13.88 8.90 2.49
N HIS A 169 14.09 9.35 3.73
CA HIS A 169 15.38 9.88 4.15
C HIS A 169 16.15 8.87 5.00
N MET A 170 17.46 8.79 4.77
CA MET A 170 18.31 7.90 5.55
C MET A 170 18.46 8.43 6.98
N THR A 171 17.83 7.74 7.95
CA THR A 171 17.86 8.09 9.36
C THR A 171 18.47 6.95 10.20
N ALA A 172 19.07 7.28 11.34
CA ALA A 172 19.58 6.27 12.27
C ALA A 172 18.45 5.39 12.82
N THR A 173 17.26 5.97 13.02
CA THR A 173 16.06 5.24 13.45
C THR A 173 15.59 4.25 12.38
N GLY A 174 15.64 4.59 11.09
CA GLY A 174 15.35 3.67 9.99
C GLY A 174 16.27 2.44 9.99
N SER A 175 17.56 2.61 10.28
CA SER A 175 18.51 1.48 10.41
C SER A 175 18.16 0.56 11.59
N LEU A 176 17.75 1.13 12.74
CA LEU A 176 17.30 0.35 13.90
C LEU A 176 16.01 -0.43 13.62
N PHE A 177 15.06 0.15 12.88
CA PHE A 177 13.87 -0.58 12.42
C PHE A 177 14.23 -1.72 11.48
N GLY A 178 15.25 -1.54 10.65
CA GLY A 178 15.78 -2.62 9.82
C GLY A 178 16.23 -3.83 10.63
N LEU A 179 16.85 -3.64 11.80
CA LEU A 179 17.19 -4.73 12.71
C LEU A 179 15.93 -5.48 13.19
N ALA A 180 14.88 -4.76 13.57
CA ALA A 180 13.64 -5.37 14.04
C ALA A 180 12.92 -6.16 12.92
N VAL A 181 12.84 -5.59 11.71
CA VAL A 181 12.26 -6.27 10.55
C VAL A 181 13.05 -7.51 10.19
N SER A 182 14.39 -7.41 10.10
CA SER A 182 15.28 -8.54 9.78
C SER A 182 15.18 -9.65 10.84
N ALA A 183 15.05 -9.30 12.12
CA ALA A 183 14.86 -10.28 13.18
C ALA A 183 13.54 -11.04 13.06
N LEU A 184 12.43 -10.34 12.78
CA LEU A 184 11.12 -10.96 12.60
C LEU A 184 11.07 -11.85 11.34
N VAL A 185 11.62 -11.38 10.23
CA VAL A 185 11.70 -12.16 8.99
C VAL A 185 12.56 -13.40 9.20
N THR A 186 13.73 -13.26 9.83
CA THR A 186 14.59 -14.41 10.15
C THR A 186 13.89 -15.42 11.05
N LEU A 187 13.12 -14.94 12.05
CA LEU A 187 12.33 -15.83 12.90
C LEU A 187 11.32 -16.63 12.08
N LEU A 188 10.62 -15.98 11.15
CA LEU A 188 9.67 -16.62 10.25
C LEU A 188 10.34 -17.70 9.38
N ILE A 189 11.53 -17.42 8.83
CA ILE A 189 12.32 -18.36 8.02
C ILE A 189 12.72 -19.58 8.85
N ILE A 190 13.21 -19.35 10.06
CA ILE A 190 13.60 -20.46 10.96
C ILE A 190 12.40 -21.30 11.36
N ILE A 191 11.25 -20.69 11.65
CA ILE A 191 10.00 -21.43 11.94
C ILE A 191 9.62 -22.29 10.74
N ALA A 192 9.69 -21.77 9.52
CA ALA A 192 9.40 -22.53 8.31
C ALA A 192 10.33 -23.74 8.14
N CYS A 193 11.60 -23.64 8.56
CA CYS A 193 12.54 -24.77 8.52
C CYS A 193 12.24 -25.90 9.52
N PHE A 194 11.40 -25.65 10.53
CA PHE A 194 10.96 -26.71 11.46
C PHE A 194 9.80 -27.55 10.91
N VAL A 195 9.19 -27.15 9.80
CA VAL A 195 8.12 -27.93 9.17
C VAL A 195 8.70 -29.22 8.56
N PRO A 196 8.18 -30.41 8.90
CA PRO A 196 8.75 -31.70 8.42
C PRO A 196 8.27 -32.03 6.99
N ALA A 197 8.50 -31.10 6.04
CA ALA A 197 8.01 -31.22 4.66
C ALA A 197 9.13 -31.25 3.59
N GLY A 198 10.38 -31.40 4.04
CA GLY A 198 11.53 -31.27 3.15
C GLY A 198 11.73 -29.86 2.58
N THR A 199 12.80 -29.64 1.84
CA THR A 199 13.22 -28.33 1.37
C THR A 199 12.14 -27.61 0.55
N ASN A 200 11.55 -28.30 -0.45
CA ASN A 200 10.51 -27.71 -1.30
C ASN A 200 9.23 -27.41 -0.52
N GLY A 201 8.86 -28.27 0.43
CA GLY A 201 7.70 -28.06 1.29
C GLY A 201 7.88 -26.87 2.23
N CYS A 202 9.07 -26.67 2.78
CA CYS A 202 9.40 -25.52 3.62
C CYS A 202 9.40 -24.21 2.81
N VAL A 203 9.93 -24.22 1.59
CA VAL A 203 9.87 -23.05 0.67
C VAL A 203 8.41 -22.70 0.36
N LEU A 204 7.59 -23.70 0.00
CA LEU A 204 6.18 -23.47 -0.26
C LEU A 204 5.46 -22.93 0.98
N PHE A 205 5.70 -23.55 2.14
CA PHE A 205 5.12 -23.10 3.41
C PHE A 205 5.51 -21.65 3.74
N LEU A 206 6.78 -21.28 3.60
CA LEU A 206 7.26 -19.91 3.81
C LEU A 206 6.55 -18.95 2.85
N THR A 207 6.51 -19.27 1.56
CA THR A 207 5.90 -18.40 0.54
C THR A 207 4.42 -18.16 0.80
N VAL A 208 3.67 -19.23 1.07
CA VAL A 208 2.23 -19.13 1.37
C VAL A 208 2.00 -18.34 2.66
N THR A 209 2.77 -18.64 3.71
CA THR A 209 2.67 -17.91 4.99
C THR A 209 3.03 -16.44 4.83
N ALA A 210 4.08 -16.10 4.07
CA ALA A 210 4.46 -14.73 3.79
C ALA A 210 3.34 -13.97 3.04
N MET A 211 2.71 -14.60 2.04
CA MET A 211 1.60 -13.99 1.31
C MET A 211 0.37 -13.77 2.18
N ILE A 212 0.02 -14.75 3.03
CA ILE A 212 -1.10 -14.61 3.98
C ILE A 212 -0.81 -13.50 4.98
N LEU A 213 0.38 -13.48 5.57
CA LEU A 213 0.78 -12.43 6.51
C LEU A 213 0.81 -11.05 5.86
N ALA A 214 1.30 -10.93 4.63
CA ALA A 214 1.29 -9.68 3.87
C ALA A 214 -0.14 -9.18 3.61
N TYR A 215 -1.05 -10.08 3.23
CA TYR A 215 -2.47 -9.73 3.05
C TYR A 215 -3.11 -9.26 4.37
N LEU A 216 -2.94 -10.05 5.44
CA LEU A 216 -3.47 -9.74 6.77
C LEU A 216 -2.84 -8.48 7.39
N SER A 217 -1.62 -8.12 7.00
CA SER A 217 -0.94 -6.91 7.46
C SER A 217 -1.29 -5.65 6.63
N GLY A 218 -2.18 -5.77 5.65
CA GLY A 218 -2.61 -4.63 4.84
C GLY A 218 -1.62 -4.20 3.76
N PHE A 219 -0.66 -5.06 3.37
CA PHE A 219 0.35 -4.71 2.36
C PHE A 219 -0.22 -4.60 0.95
N PHE A 220 -1.27 -5.37 0.64
CA PHE A 220 -1.93 -5.35 -0.67
C PHE A 220 -3.17 -4.47 -0.71
N VAL A 221 -3.89 -4.38 0.41
CA VAL A 221 -5.17 -3.69 0.51
C VAL A 221 -5.14 -2.78 1.73
N PRO A 222 -5.52 -1.50 1.61
CA PRO A 222 -5.59 -0.59 2.75
C PRO A 222 -6.47 -1.17 3.87
N GLU A 223 -6.11 -0.90 5.14
CA GLU A 223 -6.84 -1.37 6.32
C GLU A 223 -8.35 -1.05 6.25
N ALA A 224 -8.70 0.12 5.67
CA ALA A 224 -10.08 0.56 5.51
C ALA A 224 -10.95 -0.39 4.66
N MET A 225 -10.34 -1.08 3.69
CA MET A 225 -11.00 -1.99 2.74
C MET A 225 -10.96 -3.45 3.18
N LEU A 226 -10.25 -3.78 4.26
CA LEU A 226 -10.20 -5.15 4.78
C LEU A 226 -11.52 -5.53 5.46
N PRO A 227 -11.97 -6.79 5.35
CA PRO A 227 -13.11 -7.30 6.10
C PRO A 227 -12.84 -7.25 7.62
N ASN A 228 -13.89 -7.15 8.44
CA ASN A 228 -13.78 -6.88 9.88
C ASN A 228 -12.84 -7.84 10.62
N PHE A 229 -12.88 -9.13 10.30
CA PHE A 229 -11.97 -10.12 10.91
C PHE A 229 -10.50 -9.84 10.56
N ALA A 230 -10.21 -9.39 9.32
CA ALA A 230 -8.85 -9.10 8.87
C ALA A 230 -8.33 -7.78 9.45
N LYS A 231 -9.21 -6.81 9.78
CA LYS A 231 -8.81 -5.56 10.45
C LYS A 231 -8.23 -5.83 11.85
N GLU A 232 -8.85 -6.71 12.62
CA GLU A 232 -8.34 -7.08 13.95
C GLU A 232 -6.94 -7.70 13.85
N PHE A 233 -6.74 -8.62 12.89
CA PHE A 233 -5.42 -9.21 12.63
C PHE A 233 -4.42 -8.18 12.11
N CYS A 234 -4.84 -7.26 11.24
CA CYS A 234 -3.99 -6.20 10.72
C CYS A 234 -3.43 -5.34 11.87
N GLN A 235 -4.27 -4.91 12.81
CA GLN A 235 -3.87 -4.09 13.95
C GLN A 235 -2.96 -4.86 14.94
N LEU A 236 -3.13 -6.17 15.05
CA LEU A 236 -2.31 -7.01 15.92
C LEU A 236 -0.99 -7.41 15.25
N SER A 237 -0.93 -7.40 13.92
CA SER A 237 0.24 -7.84 13.15
C SER A 237 1.48 -6.99 13.49
N PRO A 238 2.60 -7.63 13.90
CA PRO A 238 3.84 -6.91 14.15
C PRO A 238 4.41 -6.30 12.85
N PHE A 239 4.17 -6.92 11.71
CA PHE A 239 4.63 -6.42 10.40
C PHE A 239 3.90 -5.13 10.01
N ASN A 240 2.58 -5.04 10.23
CA ASN A 240 1.84 -3.81 9.99
C ASN A 240 2.37 -2.67 10.86
N ARG A 241 2.53 -2.91 12.17
CA ARG A 241 3.07 -1.91 13.10
C ARG A 241 4.46 -1.45 12.67
N LEU A 242 5.35 -2.37 12.26
CA LEU A 242 6.68 -2.02 11.79
C LEU A 242 6.65 -1.17 10.54
N VAL A 243 5.81 -1.50 9.54
CA VAL A 243 5.68 -0.69 8.33
C VAL A 243 5.14 0.70 8.66
N HIS A 244 4.15 0.81 9.54
CA HIS A 244 3.65 2.12 9.99
C HIS A 244 4.74 2.95 10.69
N PHE A 245 5.52 2.34 11.59
CA PHE A 245 6.64 3.02 12.22
C PHE A 245 7.72 3.42 11.21
N MET A 246 8.09 2.53 10.30
CA MET A 246 9.03 2.87 9.20
C MET A 246 8.55 4.09 8.44
N CYS A 247 7.28 4.13 8.05
CA CYS A 247 6.71 5.25 7.32
C CYS A 247 6.72 6.57 8.10
N GLN A 248 6.46 6.53 9.42
CA GLN A 248 6.50 7.73 10.26
C GLN A 248 7.89 8.35 10.40
N TYR A 249 8.93 7.54 10.27
CA TYR A 249 10.33 8.00 10.42
C TYR A 249 11.04 8.18 9.09
N PHE A 250 10.42 7.78 7.97
CA PHE A 250 10.94 8.02 6.64
C PHE A 250 10.40 9.34 6.04
N SER A 251 9.24 9.78 6.48
CA SER A 251 8.65 11.10 6.17
C SER A 251 9.16 12.14 7.16
#